data_4eb7d34b8138bf4a03a2b0e3df9a45e2
#
_entry.id   4eb7d34b8138bf4a03a2b0e3df9a45e2
#
_cell.length_a   1.000
_cell.length_b   1.000
_cell.length_c   1.000
_cell.angle_alpha   90.00
_cell.angle_beta   90.00
_cell.angle_gamma   90.00
#
_symmetry.space_group_name_H-M   'P 1'
#
loop_
_entity.id
_entity.type
_entity.pdbx_description
1 polymer ?
#
loop_
_entity_poly.entity_id
_entity_poly.type
_entity_poly.pdbx_seq_one_letter_code
_entity_poly.pdbx_strand_id
1 'polypeptide(L)'
;MAADLLCMGEPMLEFNQLPPGPDGRSLYLEGHGGDTSNAAIAAARQGARVGFITALGDDPAGASFRALWAREGVDAATVRTDPRHQTGVYFVFHGPDGHSFLHYRANSAAANYAPPDLPEAALAACRILFLSGISQGISDPAADAAFAAIAMVRRAGGLVAYDTNYRPRLWPPARAAAVMTAAIRQADFVFPGEEDARAMLGLADPDAILDHYLGLGPKVVVLKLGAGGAYLGTREGRVRIAAHPVAAVDATGAGDCFCGAFLARILAGDGAESAAAYANAAAALKCTGYGAVAPIPTPEAVRALLARAGRGP
;
A
#
# COMPACT_ATOMS: atom_id res chain seq x y z
N MET A 1 -2.88 19.87 12.36
CA MET A 1 -2.22 18.95 13.32
C MET A 1 -1.36 18.01 12.51
N ALA A 2 -0.16 17.64 13.00
CA ALA A 2 0.72 16.71 12.27
C ALA A 2 0.05 15.36 12.01
N ALA A 3 0.35 14.73 10.88
CA ALA A 3 -0.10 13.37 10.58
C ALA A 3 0.61 12.36 11.48
N ASP A 4 -0.11 11.35 11.97
CA ASP A 4 0.48 10.24 12.71
C ASP A 4 1.10 9.21 11.77
N LEU A 5 0.47 8.99 10.61
CA LEU A 5 0.94 8.11 9.54
C LEU A 5 1.29 8.96 8.32
N LEU A 6 2.53 8.84 7.84
CA LEU A 6 2.92 9.34 6.52
C LEU A 6 3.08 8.17 5.56
N CYS A 7 2.37 8.21 4.45
CA CYS A 7 2.54 7.25 3.35
C CYS A 7 3.35 7.89 2.23
N MET A 8 4.32 7.16 1.67
CA MET A 8 5.20 7.66 0.61
C MET A 8 5.18 6.73 -0.60
N GLY A 9 4.92 7.27 -1.79
CA GLY A 9 4.94 6.50 -3.03
C GLY A 9 4.32 7.20 -4.22
N GLU A 10 3.97 6.46 -5.26
CA GLU A 10 3.45 6.99 -6.51
C GLU A 10 1.94 6.77 -6.63
N PRO A 11 1.13 7.84 -6.63
CA PRO A 11 -0.26 7.79 -7.05
C PRO A 11 -0.34 7.76 -8.58
N MET A 12 -1.27 6.97 -9.12
CA MET A 12 -1.44 6.82 -10.57
C MET A 12 -2.91 6.86 -10.94
N LEU A 13 -3.28 7.74 -11.90
CA LEU A 13 -4.63 7.77 -12.43
C LEU A 13 -4.89 6.48 -13.23
N GLU A 14 -6.02 5.82 -12.96
CA GLU A 14 -6.44 4.59 -13.61
C GLU A 14 -7.46 4.88 -14.71
N PHE A 15 -7.29 4.20 -15.84
CA PHE A 15 -8.33 4.06 -16.86
C PHE A 15 -8.65 2.58 -17.06
N ASN A 16 -9.76 2.15 -16.47
CA ASN A 16 -10.20 0.75 -16.51
C ASN A 16 -11.15 0.56 -17.69
N GLN A 17 -10.81 -0.34 -18.62
CA GLN A 17 -11.60 -0.60 -19.80
C GLN A 17 -12.98 -1.16 -19.43
N LEU A 18 -14.02 -0.57 -19.98
CA LEU A 18 -15.38 -1.05 -19.91
C LEU A 18 -15.75 -1.82 -21.20
N PRO A 19 -16.87 -2.57 -21.21
CA PRO A 19 -17.45 -3.06 -22.44
C PRO A 19 -17.64 -1.91 -23.44
N PRO A 20 -17.48 -2.16 -24.76
CA PRO A 20 -17.68 -1.15 -25.78
C PRO A 20 -19.03 -0.45 -25.66
N GLY A 21 -19.06 0.84 -25.93
CA GLY A 21 -20.30 1.60 -26.01
C GLY A 21 -21.22 1.13 -27.16
N PRO A 22 -22.45 1.63 -27.23
CA PRO A 22 -23.43 1.26 -28.29
C PRO A 22 -22.94 1.54 -29.70
N ASP A 23 -22.00 2.45 -29.87
CA ASP A 23 -21.37 2.84 -31.14
C ASP A 23 -20.06 2.05 -31.42
N GLY A 24 -19.74 1.04 -30.62
CA GLY A 24 -18.54 0.21 -30.71
C GLY A 24 -17.25 0.88 -30.24
N ARG A 25 -17.32 2.09 -29.66
CA ARG A 25 -16.14 2.78 -29.13
C ARG A 25 -15.73 2.20 -27.79
N SER A 26 -14.40 2.18 -27.55
CA SER A 26 -13.85 1.83 -26.25
C SER A 26 -14.23 2.85 -25.19
N LEU A 27 -14.73 2.39 -24.07
CA LEU A 27 -15.05 3.19 -22.90
C LEU A 27 -14.09 2.83 -21.76
N TYR A 28 -13.78 3.83 -20.94
CA TYR A 28 -12.93 3.66 -19.78
C TYR A 28 -13.57 4.32 -18.56
N LEU A 29 -13.51 3.63 -17.44
CA LEU A 29 -13.85 4.19 -16.13
C LEU A 29 -12.59 4.82 -15.55
N GLU A 30 -12.66 6.10 -15.21
CA GLU A 30 -11.59 6.76 -14.46
C GLU A 30 -11.61 6.28 -13.02
N GLY A 31 -10.43 5.96 -12.50
CA GLY A 31 -10.20 5.54 -11.14
C GLY A 31 -8.88 6.07 -10.61
N HIS A 32 -8.58 5.72 -9.38
CA HIS A 32 -7.35 6.10 -8.71
C HIS A 32 -6.66 4.84 -8.17
N GLY A 33 -5.35 4.76 -8.41
CA GLY A 33 -4.49 3.69 -7.92
C GLY A 33 -3.22 4.26 -7.28
N GLY A 34 -2.26 3.38 -7.06
CA GLY A 34 -1.07 3.66 -6.27
C GLY A 34 -1.20 3.02 -4.90
N ASP A 35 -0.37 2.02 -4.67
CA ASP A 35 -0.45 1.14 -3.49
C ASP A 35 -0.45 1.90 -2.16
N THR A 36 0.52 2.81 -1.97
CA THR A 36 0.63 3.60 -0.74
C THR A 36 -0.48 4.66 -0.63
N SER A 37 -1.03 5.16 -1.76
CA SER A 37 -2.20 6.04 -1.76
C SER A 37 -3.47 5.28 -1.33
N ASN A 38 -3.65 4.05 -1.84
CA ASN A 38 -4.74 3.18 -1.42
C ASN A 38 -4.66 2.88 0.08
N ALA A 39 -3.46 2.57 0.59
CA ALA A 39 -3.23 2.33 2.01
C ALA A 39 -3.49 3.60 2.86
N ALA A 40 -3.09 4.78 2.37
CA ALA A 40 -3.35 6.06 3.03
C ALA A 40 -4.85 6.31 3.19
N ILE A 41 -5.63 6.10 2.12
CA ILE A 41 -7.08 6.25 2.13
C ILE A 41 -7.72 5.20 3.05
N ALA A 42 -7.24 3.95 3.00
CA ALA A 42 -7.72 2.91 3.91
C ALA A 42 -7.48 3.29 5.38
N ALA A 43 -6.29 3.77 5.72
CA ALA A 43 -5.98 4.21 7.07
C ALA A 43 -6.82 5.41 7.51
N ALA A 44 -7.01 6.40 6.64
CA ALA A 44 -7.85 7.58 6.92
C ALA A 44 -9.31 7.20 7.17
N ARG A 45 -9.90 6.32 6.35
CA ARG A 45 -11.25 5.77 6.56
C ARG A 45 -11.38 5.00 7.88
N GLN A 46 -10.28 4.40 8.37
CA GLN A 46 -10.23 3.74 9.68
C GLN A 46 -9.91 4.71 10.83
N GLY A 47 -9.89 6.01 10.59
CA GLY A 47 -9.79 7.05 11.61
C GLY A 47 -8.36 7.50 11.96
N ALA A 48 -7.34 7.06 11.23
CA ALA A 48 -5.98 7.56 11.41
C ALA A 48 -5.82 8.97 10.81
N ARG A 49 -4.94 9.78 11.39
CA ARG A 49 -4.49 11.05 10.81
C ARG A 49 -3.36 10.75 9.83
N VAL A 50 -3.67 10.87 8.55
CA VAL A 50 -2.77 10.43 7.47
C VAL A 50 -2.32 11.62 6.62
N GLY A 51 -1.02 11.66 6.29
CA GLY A 51 -0.47 12.53 5.27
C GLY A 51 0.20 11.74 4.16
N PHE A 52 0.39 12.36 3.01
CA PHE A 52 0.97 11.70 1.83
C PHE A 52 2.20 12.46 1.33
N ILE A 53 3.28 11.72 1.02
CA ILE A 53 4.56 12.25 0.50
C ILE A 53 4.73 11.76 -0.94
N THR A 54 4.75 12.69 -1.89
CA THR A 54 4.98 12.43 -3.31
C THR A 54 5.17 13.75 -4.07
N ALA A 55 5.40 13.65 -5.38
CA ALA A 55 5.16 14.73 -6.31
C ALA A 55 4.05 14.33 -7.31
N LEU A 56 3.23 15.30 -7.64
CA LEU A 56 2.22 15.25 -8.71
C LEU A 56 2.57 16.25 -9.80
N GLY A 57 2.22 15.96 -11.01
CA GLY A 57 2.29 16.93 -12.11
C GLY A 57 1.35 18.11 -11.87
N ASP A 58 1.65 19.23 -12.51
CA ASP A 58 0.71 20.36 -12.66
C ASP A 58 -0.27 20.04 -13.82
N ASP A 59 -1.10 19.02 -13.60
CA ASP A 59 -1.98 18.42 -14.60
C ASP A 59 -3.32 17.98 -14.01
N PRO A 60 -4.33 17.66 -14.84
CA PRO A 60 -5.64 17.21 -14.38
C PRO A 60 -5.59 15.95 -13.49
N ALA A 61 -4.67 15.02 -13.74
CA ALA A 61 -4.51 13.82 -12.93
C ALA A 61 -4.01 14.17 -11.51
N GLY A 62 -3.04 15.08 -11.41
CA GLY A 62 -2.57 15.60 -10.12
C GLY A 62 -3.66 16.34 -9.35
N ALA A 63 -4.46 17.17 -10.05
CA ALA A 63 -5.62 17.86 -9.46
C ALA A 63 -6.68 16.86 -8.96
N SER A 64 -6.94 15.78 -9.71
CA SER A 64 -7.87 14.70 -9.34
C SER A 64 -7.44 14.00 -8.04
N PHE A 65 -6.13 13.71 -7.87
CA PHE A 65 -5.61 13.13 -6.63
C PHE A 65 -5.76 14.06 -5.43
N ARG A 66 -5.47 15.35 -5.58
CA ARG A 66 -5.65 16.32 -4.50
C ARG A 66 -7.12 16.39 -4.06
N ALA A 67 -8.06 16.38 -5.02
CA ALA A 67 -9.48 16.35 -4.73
C ALA A 67 -9.91 15.04 -4.06
N LEU A 68 -9.38 13.90 -4.49
CA LEU A 68 -9.61 12.60 -3.84
C LEU A 68 -9.16 12.63 -2.39
N TRP A 69 -7.90 12.97 -2.12
CA TRP A 69 -7.35 12.98 -0.77
C TRP A 69 -8.06 13.96 0.16
N ALA A 70 -8.47 15.12 -0.35
CA ALA A 70 -9.29 16.07 0.43
C ALA A 70 -10.64 15.45 0.86
N ARG A 71 -11.31 14.70 -0.04
CA ARG A 71 -12.56 13.98 0.28
C ARG A 71 -12.34 12.86 1.28
N GLU A 72 -11.20 12.17 1.18
CA GLU A 72 -10.87 11.00 2.02
C GLU A 72 -10.17 11.36 3.33
N GLY A 73 -9.92 12.66 3.58
CA GLY A 73 -9.28 13.11 4.81
C GLY A 73 -7.77 12.81 4.88
N VAL A 74 -7.10 12.64 3.73
CA VAL A 74 -5.65 12.50 3.64
C VAL A 74 -5.02 13.88 3.45
N ASP A 75 -4.09 14.26 4.33
CA ASP A 75 -3.39 15.54 4.26
C ASP A 75 -2.37 15.54 3.11
N ALA A 76 -2.59 16.42 2.14
CA ALA A 76 -1.73 16.63 0.99
C ALA A 76 -0.76 17.82 1.14
N ALA A 77 -0.58 18.39 2.34
CA ALA A 77 0.28 19.55 2.55
C ALA A 77 1.75 19.29 2.21
N THR A 78 2.20 18.04 2.27
CA THR A 78 3.56 17.60 1.92
C THR A 78 3.69 17.12 0.47
N VAL A 79 2.61 17.20 -0.31
CA VAL A 79 2.62 16.78 -1.71
C VAL A 79 3.12 17.91 -2.60
N ARG A 80 4.26 17.67 -3.24
CA ARG A 80 4.88 18.64 -4.16
C ARG A 80 4.11 18.68 -5.49
N THR A 81 4.04 19.87 -6.12
CA THR A 81 3.63 20.00 -7.52
C THR A 81 4.90 20.14 -8.38
N ASP A 82 5.04 19.28 -9.39
CA ASP A 82 6.12 19.34 -10.36
C ASP A 82 5.60 19.88 -11.70
N PRO A 83 6.03 21.10 -12.13
CA PRO A 83 5.55 21.68 -13.39
C PRO A 83 6.21 21.09 -14.64
N ARG A 84 7.20 20.19 -14.50
CA ARG A 84 8.00 19.63 -15.59
C ARG A 84 7.64 18.21 -15.94
N HIS A 85 7.06 17.48 -14.98
CA HIS A 85 6.77 16.05 -15.12
C HIS A 85 5.31 15.79 -14.80
N GLN A 86 4.71 14.86 -15.55
CA GLN A 86 3.30 14.49 -15.40
C GLN A 86 3.07 13.53 -14.21
N THR A 87 1.84 13.52 -13.74
CA THR A 87 1.34 12.48 -12.85
C THR A 87 1.30 11.14 -13.59
N GLY A 88 1.68 10.03 -12.93
CA GLY A 88 1.62 8.71 -13.52
C GLY A 88 0.19 8.30 -13.88
N VAL A 89 0.05 7.55 -14.99
CA VAL A 89 -1.24 7.04 -15.49
C VAL A 89 -1.09 5.58 -15.86
N TYR A 90 -2.13 4.78 -15.69
CA TYR A 90 -2.16 3.42 -16.23
C TYR A 90 -3.54 3.04 -16.78
N PHE A 91 -3.51 2.09 -17.69
CA PHE A 91 -4.70 1.48 -18.29
C PHE A 91 -4.80 0.04 -17.85
N VAL A 92 -6.03 -0.40 -17.58
CA VAL A 92 -6.39 -1.80 -17.35
C VAL A 92 -7.20 -2.28 -18.52
N PHE A 93 -6.74 -3.33 -19.16
CA PHE A 93 -7.45 -4.01 -20.26
C PHE A 93 -7.92 -5.38 -19.80
N HIS A 94 -9.08 -5.80 -20.27
CA HIS A 94 -9.66 -7.10 -19.98
C HIS A 94 -9.61 -8.00 -21.22
N GLY A 95 -9.09 -9.20 -21.09
CA GLY A 95 -8.98 -10.20 -22.15
C GLY A 95 -9.35 -11.59 -21.68
N PRO A 96 -9.37 -12.57 -22.59
CA PRO A 96 -9.69 -13.98 -22.25
C PRO A 96 -8.76 -14.56 -21.19
N ASP A 97 -7.51 -14.12 -21.15
CA ASP A 97 -6.47 -14.60 -20.25
C ASP A 97 -6.36 -13.77 -18.95
N GLY A 98 -7.35 -12.90 -18.67
CA GLY A 98 -7.36 -12.03 -17.50
C GLY A 98 -7.06 -10.56 -17.82
N HIS A 99 -6.45 -9.85 -16.84
CA HIS A 99 -6.14 -8.43 -16.96
C HIS A 99 -4.74 -8.18 -17.49
N SER A 100 -4.59 -7.16 -18.33
CA SER A 100 -3.29 -6.61 -18.71
C SER A 100 -3.20 -5.13 -18.36
N PHE A 101 -1.99 -4.67 -18.02
CA PHE A 101 -1.74 -3.30 -17.58
C PHE A 101 -0.76 -2.60 -18.51
N LEU A 102 -1.08 -1.37 -18.88
CA LEU A 102 -0.18 -0.48 -19.59
C LEU A 102 0.08 0.77 -18.74
N HIS A 103 1.34 0.96 -18.33
CA HIS A 103 1.72 2.04 -17.43
C HIS A 103 2.47 3.15 -18.20
N TYR A 104 2.02 4.38 -18.00
CA TYR A 104 2.73 5.61 -18.41
C TYR A 104 3.24 6.30 -17.14
N ARG A 105 4.34 5.79 -16.59
CA ARG A 105 4.93 6.25 -15.33
C ARG A 105 6.43 6.57 -15.45
N ALA A 106 7.07 6.19 -16.54
CA ALA A 106 8.45 6.54 -16.78
C ALA A 106 8.61 8.06 -16.73
N ASN A 107 9.55 8.54 -15.92
CA ASN A 107 9.78 9.97 -15.76
C ASN A 107 8.55 10.76 -15.22
N SER A 108 7.66 10.12 -14.45
CA SER A 108 6.58 10.82 -13.75
C SER A 108 7.11 11.77 -12.67
N ALA A 109 6.27 12.68 -12.19
CA ALA A 109 6.62 13.57 -11.09
C ALA A 109 7.09 12.79 -9.85
N ALA A 110 6.40 11.71 -9.50
CA ALA A 110 6.79 10.83 -8.39
C ALA A 110 8.11 10.09 -8.65
N ALA A 111 8.40 9.69 -9.90
CA ALA A 111 9.67 9.07 -10.25
C ALA A 111 10.87 10.04 -10.18
N ASN A 112 10.62 11.35 -10.24
CA ASN A 112 11.64 12.39 -10.07
C ASN A 112 11.73 12.94 -8.65
N TYR A 113 10.96 12.38 -7.71
CA TYR A 113 11.03 12.76 -6.30
C TYR A 113 12.35 12.28 -5.69
N ALA A 114 13.12 13.20 -5.12
CA ALA A 114 14.49 12.97 -4.67
C ALA A 114 14.69 13.40 -3.20
N PRO A 115 15.78 13.01 -2.53
CA PRO A 115 16.03 13.37 -1.13
C PRO A 115 15.87 14.86 -0.77
N PRO A 116 16.26 15.84 -1.63
CA PRO A 116 16.05 17.26 -1.32
C PRO A 116 14.58 17.69 -1.26
N ASP A 117 13.66 16.89 -1.79
CA ASP A 117 12.22 17.17 -1.82
C ASP A 117 11.50 16.73 -0.53
N LEU A 118 12.18 16.00 0.35
CA LEU A 118 11.59 15.42 1.55
C LEU A 118 11.11 16.47 2.56
N PRO A 119 9.90 16.33 3.11
CA PRO A 119 9.35 17.22 4.13
C PRO A 119 9.92 16.86 5.51
N GLU A 120 11.15 17.25 5.80
CA GLU A 120 11.89 16.86 7.01
C GLU A 120 11.10 17.04 8.31
N ALA A 121 10.44 18.20 8.46
CA ALA A 121 9.65 18.50 9.67
C ALA A 121 8.47 17.53 9.84
N ALA A 122 7.80 17.14 8.75
CA ALA A 122 6.70 16.17 8.80
C ALA A 122 7.21 14.78 9.12
N LEU A 123 8.33 14.35 8.50
CA LEU A 123 8.98 13.06 8.77
C LEU A 123 9.49 12.95 10.21
N ALA A 124 10.01 14.05 10.78
CA ALA A 124 10.43 14.05 12.17
C ALA A 124 9.27 14.02 13.19
N ALA A 125 8.07 14.45 12.77
CA ALA A 125 6.89 14.52 13.63
C ALA A 125 5.94 13.32 13.51
N CYS A 126 6.05 12.50 12.46
CA CYS A 126 5.17 11.35 12.27
C CYS A 126 5.51 10.20 13.23
N ARG A 127 4.50 9.42 13.57
CA ARG A 127 4.68 8.21 14.39
C ARG A 127 5.10 7.00 13.55
N ILE A 128 4.54 6.91 12.34
CA ILE A 128 4.82 5.80 11.41
C ILE A 128 5.02 6.37 10.00
N LEU A 129 6.09 5.93 9.31
CA LEU A 129 6.26 6.07 7.87
C LEU A 129 5.90 4.75 7.20
N PHE A 130 5.01 4.76 6.22
CA PHE A 130 4.68 3.62 5.38
C PHE A 130 5.14 3.83 3.94
N LEU A 131 5.82 2.82 3.41
CA LEU A 131 6.27 2.76 2.02
C LEU A 131 6.31 1.30 1.54
N SER A 132 6.56 1.13 0.25
CA SER A 132 6.58 -0.20 -0.38
C SER A 132 7.77 -0.40 -1.31
N GLY A 133 7.92 -1.63 -1.77
CA GLY A 133 8.87 -1.94 -2.83
C GLY A 133 8.61 -1.19 -4.14
N ILE A 134 7.35 -0.82 -4.43
CA ILE A 134 7.03 0.03 -5.57
C ILE A 134 7.63 1.42 -5.37
N SER A 135 7.52 2.01 -4.16
CA SER A 135 8.07 3.33 -3.87
C SER A 135 9.57 3.45 -4.19
N GLN A 136 10.31 2.34 -4.05
CA GLN A 136 11.73 2.27 -4.37
C GLN A 136 12.00 1.79 -5.81
N GLY A 137 11.08 1.03 -6.40
CA GLY A 137 11.25 0.40 -7.70
C GLY A 137 11.00 1.33 -8.89
N ILE A 138 10.34 2.47 -8.68
CA ILE A 138 9.93 3.36 -9.78
C ILE A 138 11.11 4.12 -10.40
N SER A 139 12.14 4.43 -9.62
CA SER A 139 13.36 5.10 -10.09
C SER A 139 14.46 5.10 -9.02
N ASP A 140 15.71 5.39 -9.41
CA ASP A 140 16.82 5.56 -8.47
C ASP A 140 16.63 6.78 -7.55
N PRO A 141 16.21 7.99 -8.03
CA PRO A 141 15.92 9.12 -7.14
C PRO A 141 14.85 8.80 -6.09
N ALA A 142 13.77 8.11 -6.46
CA ALA A 142 12.72 7.72 -5.52
C ALA A 142 13.21 6.68 -4.49
N ALA A 143 14.08 5.75 -4.90
CA ALA A 143 14.73 4.81 -3.98
C ALA A 143 15.60 5.54 -2.95
N ASP A 144 16.42 6.49 -3.41
CA ASP A 144 17.26 7.31 -2.53
C ASP A 144 16.42 8.16 -1.56
N ALA A 145 15.32 8.75 -2.05
CA ALA A 145 14.38 9.49 -1.21
C ALA A 145 13.71 8.58 -0.16
N ALA A 146 13.32 7.36 -0.53
CA ALA A 146 12.75 6.39 0.40
C ALA A 146 13.73 6.02 1.52
N PHE A 147 15.01 5.74 1.20
CA PHE A 147 16.04 5.48 2.20
C PHE A 147 16.32 6.69 3.10
N ALA A 148 16.38 7.89 2.53
CA ALA A 148 16.56 9.12 3.30
C ALA A 148 15.37 9.37 4.26
N ALA A 149 14.12 9.15 3.80
CA ALA A 149 12.92 9.26 4.63
C ALA A 149 12.94 8.26 5.79
N ILE A 150 13.26 6.99 5.53
CA ILE A 150 13.45 5.95 6.56
C ILE A 150 14.46 6.43 7.61
N ALA A 151 15.63 6.90 7.17
CA ALA A 151 16.68 7.36 8.07
C ALA A 151 16.25 8.59 8.92
N MET A 152 15.48 9.52 8.35
CA MET A 152 14.95 10.69 9.06
C MET A 152 13.98 10.26 10.15
N VAL A 153 13.01 9.40 9.83
CA VAL A 153 12.00 8.90 10.78
C VAL A 153 12.67 8.10 11.89
N ARG A 154 13.61 7.23 11.56
CA ARG A 154 14.35 6.44 12.57
C ARG A 154 15.16 7.32 13.52
N ARG A 155 15.84 8.36 13.03
CA ARG A 155 16.56 9.32 13.88
C ARG A 155 15.62 10.10 14.83
N ALA A 156 14.39 10.35 14.40
CA ALA A 156 13.38 11.02 15.23
C ALA A 156 12.67 10.06 16.22
N GLY A 157 12.99 8.76 16.20
CA GLY A 157 12.35 7.75 17.07
C GLY A 157 11.01 7.24 16.55
N GLY A 158 10.64 7.58 15.33
CA GLY A 158 9.45 7.05 14.65
C GLY A 158 9.63 5.61 14.17
N LEU A 159 8.52 4.99 13.79
CA LEU A 159 8.44 3.63 13.30
C LEU A 159 8.37 3.59 11.77
N VAL A 160 8.81 2.49 11.18
CA VAL A 160 8.77 2.26 9.73
C VAL A 160 7.96 1.01 9.45
N ALA A 161 7.03 1.11 8.51
CA ALA A 161 6.23 0.03 7.99
C ALA A 161 6.51 -0.15 6.48
N TYR A 162 6.71 -1.38 6.04
CA TYR A 162 7.15 -1.69 4.68
C TYR A 162 6.34 -2.83 4.07
N ASP A 163 5.73 -2.59 2.91
CA ASP A 163 5.11 -3.62 2.08
C ASP A 163 6.07 -4.06 0.97
N THR A 164 6.33 -5.37 0.82
CA THR A 164 7.19 -5.86 -0.26
C THR A 164 6.64 -5.50 -1.63
N ASN A 165 5.39 -5.73 -1.86
CA ASN A 165 4.62 -5.34 -3.05
C ASN A 165 5.45 -5.39 -4.35
N TYR A 166 6.11 -6.53 -4.58
CA TYR A 166 7.04 -6.73 -5.68
C TYR A 166 6.35 -6.64 -7.04
N ARG A 167 6.99 -5.93 -7.96
CA ARG A 167 6.51 -5.80 -9.35
C ARG A 167 7.63 -6.13 -10.33
N PRO A 168 7.62 -7.31 -10.98
CA PRO A 168 8.70 -7.74 -11.88
C PRO A 168 8.90 -6.80 -13.08
N ARG A 169 7.92 -5.97 -13.44
CA ARG A 169 8.04 -4.97 -14.50
C ARG A 169 8.88 -3.75 -14.10
N LEU A 170 9.10 -3.50 -12.82
CA LEU A 170 9.91 -2.37 -12.34
C LEU A 170 11.39 -2.74 -12.24
N TRP A 171 11.67 -3.94 -11.75
CA TRP A 171 13.04 -4.37 -11.51
C TRP A 171 13.19 -5.90 -11.47
N PRO A 172 14.39 -6.43 -11.78
CA PRO A 172 14.67 -7.86 -11.66
C PRO A 172 14.61 -8.31 -10.19
N PRO A 173 14.24 -9.58 -9.92
CA PRO A 173 14.04 -10.07 -8.56
C PRO A 173 15.27 -9.93 -7.65
N ALA A 174 16.48 -10.16 -8.18
CA ALA A 174 17.71 -10.02 -7.39
C ALA A 174 17.95 -8.57 -6.92
N ARG A 175 17.70 -7.56 -7.79
CA ARG A 175 17.81 -6.15 -7.40
C ARG A 175 16.72 -5.79 -6.39
N ALA A 176 15.48 -6.22 -6.63
CA ALA A 176 14.35 -6.00 -5.72
C ALA A 176 14.67 -6.57 -4.32
N ALA A 177 15.10 -7.82 -4.26
CA ALA A 177 15.47 -8.48 -3.00
C ALA A 177 16.57 -7.72 -2.24
N ALA A 178 17.61 -7.27 -2.93
CA ALA A 178 18.72 -6.53 -2.30
C ALA A 178 18.27 -5.18 -1.73
N VAL A 179 17.55 -4.37 -2.52
CA VAL A 179 17.10 -3.03 -2.11
C VAL A 179 16.05 -3.13 -1.00
N MET A 180 15.04 -3.99 -1.17
CA MET A 180 14.00 -4.22 -0.16
C MET A 180 14.59 -4.74 1.15
N THR A 181 15.55 -5.69 1.11
CA THR A 181 16.23 -6.18 2.31
C THR A 181 16.90 -5.05 3.08
N ALA A 182 17.56 -4.11 2.40
CA ALA A 182 18.19 -2.97 3.05
C ALA A 182 17.18 -2.04 3.75
N ALA A 183 15.99 -1.84 3.17
CA ALA A 183 14.90 -1.08 3.77
C ALA A 183 14.25 -1.85 4.93
N ILE A 184 13.94 -3.13 4.74
CA ILE A 184 13.30 -4.01 5.72
C ILE A 184 14.11 -4.13 7.00
N ARG A 185 15.44 -4.14 6.94
CA ARG A 185 16.33 -4.13 8.13
C ARG A 185 16.10 -2.90 9.02
N GLN A 186 15.50 -1.85 8.52
CA GLN A 186 15.17 -0.62 9.25
C GLN A 186 13.68 -0.52 9.58
N ALA A 187 12.86 -1.49 9.17
CA ALA A 187 11.41 -1.49 9.41
C ALA A 187 11.06 -2.16 10.75
N ASP A 188 9.95 -1.71 11.34
CA ASP A 188 9.33 -2.31 12.52
C ASP A 188 8.20 -3.27 12.13
N PHE A 189 7.47 -2.94 11.06
CA PHE A 189 6.36 -3.72 10.50
C PHE A 189 6.66 -4.06 9.05
N VAL A 190 6.50 -5.33 8.67
CA VAL A 190 6.71 -5.77 7.27
C VAL A 190 5.51 -6.61 6.81
N PHE A 191 5.04 -6.33 5.59
CA PHE A 191 3.88 -6.98 4.99
C PHE A 191 4.28 -7.71 3.70
N PRO A 192 4.94 -8.89 3.77
CA PRO A 192 5.25 -9.65 2.57
C PRO A 192 4.00 -10.29 1.97
N GLY A 193 4.01 -10.44 0.64
CA GLY A 193 3.11 -11.34 -0.07
C GLY A 193 3.77 -12.71 -0.27
N GLU A 194 3.00 -13.79 -0.25
CA GLU A 194 3.52 -15.14 -0.54
C GLU A 194 4.13 -15.23 -1.95
N GLU A 195 3.45 -14.65 -2.94
CA GLU A 195 3.93 -14.62 -4.33
C GLU A 195 5.22 -13.79 -4.46
N ASP A 196 5.31 -12.67 -3.74
CA ASP A 196 6.50 -11.82 -3.71
C ASP A 196 7.70 -12.59 -3.14
N ALA A 197 7.53 -13.28 -2.01
CA ALA A 197 8.57 -14.06 -1.37
C ALA A 197 9.03 -15.21 -2.28
N ARG A 198 8.10 -15.88 -2.95
CA ARG A 198 8.42 -16.94 -3.93
C ARG A 198 9.23 -16.39 -5.10
N ALA A 199 8.81 -15.25 -5.66
CA ALA A 199 9.45 -14.67 -6.84
C ALA A 199 10.84 -14.08 -6.54
N MET A 200 11.02 -13.43 -5.38
CA MET A 200 12.28 -12.76 -5.04
C MET A 200 13.28 -13.67 -4.32
N LEU A 201 12.79 -14.61 -3.49
CA LEU A 201 13.61 -15.37 -2.55
C LEU A 201 13.55 -16.89 -2.80
N GLY A 202 12.63 -17.36 -3.65
CA GLY A 202 12.39 -18.80 -3.86
C GLY A 202 11.72 -19.48 -2.66
N LEU A 203 11.18 -18.71 -1.69
CA LEU A 203 10.53 -19.24 -0.51
C LEU A 203 9.03 -19.43 -0.77
N ALA A 204 8.51 -20.61 -0.45
CA ALA A 204 7.08 -20.95 -0.58
C ALA A 204 6.45 -21.40 0.76
N ASP A 205 7.26 -21.88 1.70
CA ASP A 205 6.77 -22.25 3.03
C ASP A 205 6.51 -20.99 3.87
N PRO A 206 5.28 -20.78 4.38
CA PRO A 206 4.94 -19.61 5.17
C PRO A 206 5.81 -19.44 6.43
N ASP A 207 6.23 -20.51 7.06
CA ASP A 207 7.11 -20.43 8.24
C ASP A 207 8.50 -19.98 7.84
N ALA A 208 9.06 -20.51 6.76
CA ALA A 208 10.35 -20.07 6.23
C ALA A 208 10.32 -18.59 5.78
N ILE A 209 9.20 -18.11 5.23
CA ILE A 209 9.02 -16.71 4.88
C ILE A 209 9.04 -15.83 6.12
N LEU A 210 8.28 -16.19 7.17
CA LEU A 210 8.30 -15.45 8.44
C LEU A 210 9.69 -15.45 9.08
N ASP A 211 10.39 -16.59 9.11
CA ASP A 211 11.74 -16.70 9.65
C ASP A 211 12.72 -15.79 8.91
N HIS A 212 12.65 -15.77 7.59
CA HIS A 212 13.48 -14.90 6.77
C HIS A 212 13.29 -13.43 7.14
N TYR A 213 12.04 -12.94 7.11
CA TYR A 213 11.80 -11.52 7.35
C TYR A 213 12.00 -11.10 8.82
N LEU A 214 11.62 -11.92 9.80
CA LEU A 214 11.91 -11.67 11.22
C LEU A 214 13.42 -11.66 11.48
N GLY A 215 14.17 -12.54 10.82
CA GLY A 215 15.64 -12.58 10.88
C GLY A 215 16.34 -11.31 10.38
N LEU A 216 15.66 -10.50 9.57
CA LEU A 216 16.18 -9.20 9.10
C LEU A 216 16.07 -8.10 10.17
N GLY A 217 15.20 -8.25 11.20
CA GLY A 217 15.11 -7.31 12.31
C GLY A 217 13.74 -6.74 12.65
N PRO A 218 12.70 -6.78 11.79
CA PRO A 218 11.36 -6.31 12.11
C PRO A 218 10.81 -6.94 13.38
N LYS A 219 9.97 -6.17 14.11
CA LYS A 219 9.29 -6.66 15.30
C LYS A 219 8.06 -7.48 14.95
N VAL A 220 7.40 -7.12 13.85
CA VAL A 220 6.15 -7.72 13.39
C VAL A 220 6.25 -7.95 11.88
N VAL A 221 5.98 -9.17 11.46
CA VAL A 221 5.83 -9.55 10.05
C VAL A 221 4.42 -10.09 9.85
N VAL A 222 3.69 -9.58 8.88
CA VAL A 222 2.35 -10.09 8.54
C VAL A 222 2.36 -10.56 7.09
N LEU A 223 2.54 -11.86 6.90
CA LEU A 223 2.50 -12.51 5.59
C LEU A 223 1.07 -12.53 5.08
N LYS A 224 0.84 -11.89 3.94
CA LYS A 224 -0.45 -11.86 3.24
C LYS A 224 -0.58 -13.13 2.40
N LEU A 225 -1.65 -13.92 2.65
CA LEU A 225 -1.92 -15.20 2.00
C LEU A 225 -3.12 -15.14 1.04
N GLY A 226 -3.54 -13.94 0.62
CA GLY A 226 -4.70 -13.73 -0.25
C GLY A 226 -5.96 -14.37 0.33
N ALA A 227 -6.58 -15.30 -0.39
CA ALA A 227 -7.76 -16.03 0.07
C ALA A 227 -7.49 -16.94 1.29
N GLY A 228 -6.24 -17.19 1.64
CA GLY A 228 -5.82 -17.91 2.85
C GLY A 228 -5.79 -17.05 4.13
N GLY A 229 -6.08 -15.75 4.02
CA GLY A 229 -6.01 -14.81 5.14
C GLY A 229 -4.62 -14.23 5.36
N ALA A 230 -4.12 -14.26 6.59
CA ALA A 230 -2.80 -13.74 6.92
C ALA A 230 -2.08 -14.61 7.96
N TYR A 231 -0.76 -14.49 8.04
CA TYR A 231 0.04 -15.17 9.04
C TYR A 231 0.96 -14.16 9.72
N LEU A 232 0.64 -13.86 10.96
CA LEU A 232 1.39 -12.95 11.81
C LEU A 232 2.56 -13.68 12.45
N GLY A 233 3.75 -13.08 12.40
CA GLY A 233 4.93 -13.51 13.13
C GLY A 233 5.52 -12.39 13.95
N THR A 234 5.92 -12.70 15.18
CA THR A 234 6.70 -11.86 16.09
C THR A 234 7.81 -12.71 16.72
N ARG A 235 8.62 -12.12 17.59
CA ARG A 235 9.61 -12.89 18.36
C ARG A 235 8.98 -13.78 19.41
N GLU A 236 7.76 -13.45 19.87
CA GLU A 236 7.02 -14.18 20.90
C GLU A 236 6.23 -15.37 20.34
N GLY A 237 5.92 -15.35 19.03
CA GLY A 237 5.15 -16.43 18.42
C GLY A 237 4.54 -16.08 17.09
N ARG A 238 3.70 -17.00 16.61
CA ARG A 238 3.02 -16.92 15.30
C ARG A 238 1.55 -17.21 15.45
N VAL A 239 0.71 -16.46 14.72
CA VAL A 239 -0.74 -16.61 14.73
C VAL A 239 -1.28 -16.57 13.31
N ARG A 240 -2.05 -17.59 12.94
CA ARG A 240 -2.81 -17.59 11.68
C ARG A 240 -4.11 -16.82 11.84
N ILE A 241 -4.32 -15.86 10.95
CA ILE A 241 -5.54 -15.08 10.86
C ILE A 241 -6.36 -15.68 9.73
N ALA A 242 -7.47 -16.32 10.08
CA ALA A 242 -8.34 -16.97 9.11
C ALA A 242 -8.97 -15.95 8.14
N ALA A 243 -9.11 -16.35 6.87
CA ALA A 243 -9.80 -15.53 5.89
C ALA A 243 -11.29 -15.37 6.22
N HIS A 244 -11.87 -14.25 5.81
CA HIS A 244 -13.31 -14.05 5.83
C HIS A 244 -13.88 -14.42 4.47
N PRO A 245 -14.81 -15.41 4.39
CA PRO A 245 -15.45 -15.78 3.14
C PRO A 245 -16.33 -14.62 2.65
N VAL A 246 -16.04 -14.13 1.44
CA VAL A 246 -16.79 -13.08 0.76
C VAL A 246 -16.98 -13.43 -0.71
N ALA A 247 -18.03 -12.89 -1.34
CA ALA A 247 -18.17 -12.96 -2.79
C ALA A 247 -17.20 -11.94 -3.43
N ALA A 248 -15.99 -12.39 -3.71
CA ALA A 248 -14.96 -11.52 -4.27
C ALA A 248 -15.29 -11.12 -5.70
N VAL A 249 -15.20 -9.82 -5.98
CA VAL A 249 -15.44 -9.19 -7.29
C VAL A 249 -14.12 -8.71 -7.89
N ASP A 250 -13.31 -8.00 -7.08
CA ASP A 250 -12.02 -7.43 -7.51
C ASP A 250 -11.06 -7.33 -6.32
N ALA A 251 -9.91 -7.98 -6.41
CA ALA A 251 -8.89 -7.99 -5.36
C ALA A 251 -7.87 -6.83 -5.48
N THR A 252 -7.99 -5.95 -6.47
CA THR A 252 -7.08 -4.81 -6.68
C THR A 252 -7.04 -3.92 -5.43
N GLY A 253 -5.85 -3.71 -4.85
CA GLY A 253 -5.69 -2.88 -3.64
C GLY A 253 -6.11 -3.56 -2.32
N ALA A 254 -6.43 -4.86 -2.30
CA ALA A 254 -6.76 -5.56 -1.07
C ALA A 254 -5.59 -5.60 -0.08
N GLY A 255 -4.37 -5.84 -0.59
CA GLY A 255 -3.13 -5.77 0.20
C GLY A 255 -2.87 -4.38 0.78
N ASP A 256 -3.13 -3.35 -0.02
CA ASP A 256 -2.97 -1.95 0.39
C ASP A 256 -3.99 -1.59 1.48
N CYS A 257 -5.26 -2.01 1.30
CA CYS A 257 -6.32 -1.86 2.30
C CYS A 257 -5.94 -2.56 3.62
N PHE A 258 -5.37 -3.78 3.53
CA PHE A 258 -4.86 -4.49 4.70
C PHE A 258 -3.80 -3.65 5.43
N CYS A 259 -2.77 -3.17 4.73
CA CYS A 259 -1.69 -2.39 5.32
C CYS A 259 -2.22 -1.11 5.99
N GLY A 260 -3.07 -0.34 5.29
CA GLY A 260 -3.67 0.88 5.83
C GLY A 260 -4.52 0.64 7.06
N ALA A 261 -5.42 -0.36 7.02
CA ALA A 261 -6.27 -0.72 8.15
C ALA A 261 -5.44 -1.22 9.35
N PHE A 262 -4.42 -2.05 9.12
CA PHE A 262 -3.51 -2.52 10.17
C PHE A 262 -2.82 -1.35 10.88
N LEU A 263 -2.22 -0.44 10.11
CA LEU A 263 -1.49 0.70 10.66
C LEU A 263 -2.41 1.66 11.42
N ALA A 264 -3.64 1.86 10.95
CA ALA A 264 -4.63 2.64 11.67
C ALA A 264 -4.97 2.03 13.05
N ARG A 265 -5.09 0.69 13.14
CA ARG A 265 -5.35 0.00 14.42
C ARG A 265 -4.16 0.05 15.36
N ILE A 266 -2.94 -0.10 14.84
CA ILE A 266 -1.71 0.09 15.63
C ILE A 266 -1.65 1.51 16.21
N LEU A 267 -1.97 2.52 15.41
CA LEU A 267 -2.02 3.92 15.88
C LEU A 267 -3.10 4.17 16.93
N ALA A 268 -4.20 3.44 16.85
CA ALA A 268 -5.27 3.46 17.86
C ALA A 268 -4.92 2.72 19.15
N GLY A 269 -3.79 1.98 19.19
CA GLY A 269 -3.29 1.28 20.37
C GLY A 269 -3.60 -0.21 20.43
N ASP A 270 -4.10 -0.81 19.32
CA ASP A 270 -4.33 -2.25 19.27
C ASP A 270 -3.01 -3.03 19.25
N GLY A 271 -3.04 -4.25 19.80
CA GLY A 271 -1.97 -5.22 19.60
C GLY A 271 -1.94 -5.74 18.16
N ALA A 272 -0.78 -6.25 17.72
CA ALA A 272 -0.56 -6.67 16.34
C ALA A 272 -1.55 -7.74 15.84
N GLU A 273 -1.94 -8.69 16.69
CA GLU A 273 -2.91 -9.74 16.35
C GLU A 273 -4.31 -9.16 16.08
N SER A 274 -4.81 -8.31 16.99
CA SER A 274 -6.10 -7.64 16.80
C SER A 274 -6.10 -6.74 15.56
N ALA A 275 -5.00 -6.01 15.34
CA ALA A 275 -4.82 -5.17 14.16
C ALA A 275 -4.82 -6.01 12.87
N ALA A 276 -4.15 -7.17 12.86
CA ALA A 276 -4.11 -8.07 11.70
C ALA A 276 -5.49 -8.71 11.42
N ALA A 277 -6.21 -9.13 12.46
CA ALA A 277 -7.57 -9.67 12.31
C ALA A 277 -8.53 -8.61 11.74
N TYR A 278 -8.46 -7.38 12.24
CA TYR A 278 -9.23 -6.25 11.72
C TYR A 278 -8.89 -5.93 10.25
N ALA A 279 -7.61 -5.84 9.95
CA ALA A 279 -7.10 -5.56 8.60
C ALA A 279 -7.51 -6.63 7.59
N ASN A 280 -7.49 -7.91 8.00
CA ASN A 280 -7.94 -9.02 7.16
C ASN A 280 -9.43 -8.93 6.82
N ALA A 281 -10.28 -8.54 7.79
CA ALA A 281 -11.70 -8.29 7.54
C ALA A 281 -11.91 -7.08 6.61
N ALA A 282 -11.14 -6.01 6.78
CA ALA A 282 -11.19 -4.84 5.90
C ALA A 282 -10.79 -5.19 4.47
N ALA A 283 -9.71 -5.94 4.29
CA ALA A 283 -9.24 -6.41 2.99
C ALA A 283 -10.26 -7.34 2.30
N ALA A 284 -10.92 -8.23 3.05
CA ALA A 284 -11.98 -9.08 2.52
C ALA A 284 -13.17 -8.26 2.01
N LEU A 285 -13.65 -7.28 2.79
CA LEU A 285 -14.74 -6.39 2.37
C LEU A 285 -14.35 -5.56 1.14
N LYS A 286 -13.10 -5.08 1.05
CA LYS A 286 -12.62 -4.35 -0.13
C LYS A 286 -12.77 -5.19 -1.39
N CYS A 287 -12.56 -6.49 -1.33
CA CYS A 287 -12.69 -7.37 -2.50
C CYS A 287 -14.13 -7.51 -3.04
N THR A 288 -15.15 -7.05 -2.34
CA THR A 288 -16.57 -7.18 -2.76
C THR A 288 -17.03 -6.12 -3.76
N GLY A 289 -16.18 -5.19 -4.17
CA GLY A 289 -16.49 -4.15 -5.16
C GLY A 289 -15.33 -3.88 -6.11
N TYR A 290 -15.62 -3.20 -7.22
CA TYR A 290 -14.64 -2.85 -8.25
C TYR A 290 -13.75 -1.66 -7.86
N GLY A 291 -12.50 -1.69 -8.32
CA GLY A 291 -11.50 -0.64 -8.16
C GLY A 291 -10.78 -0.67 -6.82
N ALA A 292 -9.65 0.02 -6.73
CA ALA A 292 -8.77 -0.03 -5.57
C ALA A 292 -9.28 0.81 -4.38
N VAL A 293 -9.99 1.91 -4.63
CA VAL A 293 -10.36 2.90 -3.61
C VAL A 293 -11.84 2.83 -3.21
N ALA A 294 -12.74 2.79 -4.20
CA ALA A 294 -14.18 2.90 -3.95
C ALA A 294 -14.71 1.90 -2.90
N PRO A 295 -14.35 0.59 -2.98
CA PRO A 295 -14.87 -0.42 -2.06
C PRO A 295 -14.12 -0.53 -0.72
N ILE A 296 -13.13 0.32 -0.44
CA ILE A 296 -12.48 0.33 0.89
C ILE A 296 -13.57 0.58 1.96
N PRO A 297 -13.72 -0.33 2.96
CA PRO A 297 -14.84 -0.30 3.89
C PRO A 297 -14.72 0.81 4.94
N THR A 298 -15.87 1.16 5.53
CA THR A 298 -15.92 1.97 6.75
C THR A 298 -15.64 1.12 7.99
N PRO A 299 -15.27 1.74 9.14
CA PRO A 299 -15.07 1.01 10.40
C PRO A 299 -16.30 0.22 10.85
N GLU A 300 -17.50 0.76 10.58
CA GLU A 300 -18.77 0.10 10.92
C GLU A 300 -18.95 -1.21 10.15
N ALA A 301 -18.65 -1.20 8.84
CA ALA A 301 -18.72 -2.38 8.00
C ALA A 301 -17.75 -3.47 8.45
N VAL A 302 -16.51 -3.07 8.80
CA VAL A 302 -15.50 -4.01 9.30
C VAL A 302 -15.95 -4.63 10.63
N ARG A 303 -16.39 -3.81 11.59
CA ARG A 303 -16.91 -4.31 12.88
C ARG A 303 -18.12 -5.22 12.72
N ALA A 304 -19.02 -4.92 11.78
CA ALA A 304 -20.17 -5.76 11.49
C ALA A 304 -19.77 -7.15 10.94
N LEU A 305 -18.76 -7.20 10.07
CA LEU A 305 -18.22 -8.49 9.57
C LEU A 305 -17.60 -9.31 10.70
N LEU A 306 -16.75 -8.70 11.52
CA LEU A 306 -16.10 -9.36 12.67
C LEU A 306 -17.13 -9.88 13.68
N ALA A 307 -18.17 -9.11 13.99
CA ALA A 307 -19.23 -9.52 14.90
C ALA A 307 -20.04 -10.73 14.38
N ARG A 308 -20.20 -10.87 13.07
CA ARG A 308 -20.84 -12.04 12.44
C ARG A 308 -19.92 -13.27 12.51
N ALA A 309 -18.62 -13.09 12.24
CA ALA A 309 -17.65 -14.19 12.32
C ALA A 309 -17.48 -14.76 13.74
N GLY A 310 -17.57 -13.92 14.76
CA GLY A 310 -17.55 -14.35 16.17
C GLY A 310 -18.84 -15.01 16.68
N ARG A 311 -19.91 -15.05 15.86
CA ARG A 311 -21.19 -15.72 16.13
C ARG A 311 -21.38 -16.99 15.28
N GLY A 312 -20.30 -17.56 14.72
CA GLY A 312 -20.34 -18.81 13.97
C GLY A 312 -20.96 -19.95 14.81
N PRO A 313 -21.58 -20.96 14.15
CA PRO A 313 -22.53 -21.91 14.73
C PRO A 313 -22.01 -22.67 15.93
#